data_a459f9c78778ba59f7be9fac84cbc40a
#
_entry.id   a459f9c78778ba59f7be9fac84cbc40a
#
_cell.length_a   1.000
_cell.length_b   1.000
_cell.length_c   1.000
_cell.angle_alpha   90.00
_cell.angle_beta   90.00
_cell.angle_gamma   90.00
#
_symmetry.space_group_name_H-M   'P 1'
#
loop_
_entity.id
_entity.type
_entity.pdbx_description
1 polymer ?
#
loop_
_entity_poly.entity_id
_entity_poly.type
_entity_poly.pdbx_seq_one_letter_code
_entity_poly.pdbx_strand_id
1 'polypeptide(L)'
;MVALDLLWWAASTRIARPSFARIAVAIFALAQLTGLIWLLAQRFARAESTALFSKFALTNVFIWHMILLPLLLLLAIALLPILAMLALVRSARRLGNPAPADASGALSRRQFLGVALAAAPPLFNLSLATIAMRQLEQFRVRRFVLPIAGLPSDLHGLTITQISDLHVGRFTSGRVLRDVVRVVNELRADLVLLTGDLINDALIDLDHGLDLVRSMQARYGVYLIEGNHDLIENGPEFERRVKNSGIPFLLDESIVIKIRDVPLQLFGLSWTRARENRDAAIAAAVNHLLNQRQPESFPILLAHHPHAFDAAAAASVPLTLAGHTHGGQLMLNDQYGFGPALFRYWSGLYSKGASKLVVSNGVGNWFPLRVRAPAELLHLTLLRSGNG
;
A
#
# COMPACT_ATOMS: atom_id res chain seq x y z
N MET A 1 -6.08 19.90 -6.63
CA MET A 1 -5.74 19.13 -7.84
C MET A 1 -6.24 19.80 -9.11
N VAL A 2 -7.54 20.06 -9.30
CA VAL A 2 -8.07 20.73 -10.52
C VAL A 2 -7.31 22.01 -10.90
N ALA A 3 -7.03 22.90 -9.94
CA ALA A 3 -6.25 24.11 -10.21
C ALA A 3 -4.82 23.80 -10.71
N LEU A 4 -4.20 22.75 -10.20
CA LEU A 4 -2.86 22.32 -10.63
C LEU A 4 -2.89 21.77 -12.06
N ASP A 5 -3.92 21.00 -12.43
CA ASP A 5 -4.10 20.53 -13.81
C ASP A 5 -4.23 21.70 -14.78
N LEU A 6 -5.05 22.69 -14.43
CA LEU A 6 -5.23 23.89 -15.24
C LEU A 6 -3.93 24.71 -15.38
N LEU A 7 -3.17 24.84 -14.30
CA LEU A 7 -1.85 25.49 -14.31
C LEU A 7 -0.86 24.73 -15.18
N TRP A 8 -0.78 23.41 -15.04
CA TRP A 8 0.08 22.58 -15.86
C TRP A 8 -0.32 22.67 -17.35
N TRP A 9 -1.61 22.59 -17.65
CA TRP A 9 -2.13 22.73 -19.01
C TRP A 9 -1.76 24.11 -19.61
N ALA A 10 -2.03 25.20 -18.89
CA ALA A 10 -1.69 26.54 -19.33
C ALA A 10 -0.17 26.75 -19.56
N ALA A 11 0.67 26.20 -18.67
CA ALA A 11 2.12 26.24 -18.83
C ALA A 11 2.58 25.43 -20.05
N SER A 12 2.10 24.19 -20.18
CA SER A 12 2.47 23.28 -21.26
C SER A 12 2.04 23.80 -22.64
N THR A 13 0.86 24.39 -22.77
CA THR A 13 0.39 24.98 -24.03
C THR A 13 1.15 26.25 -24.43
N ARG A 14 1.71 26.98 -23.46
CA ARG A 14 2.61 28.14 -23.75
C ARG A 14 3.99 27.66 -24.25
N ILE A 15 4.45 26.52 -23.79
CA ILE A 15 5.74 25.92 -24.16
C ILE A 15 5.61 25.18 -25.49
N ALA A 16 4.56 24.37 -25.66
CA ALA A 16 4.26 23.61 -26.88
C ALA A 16 3.64 24.53 -27.93
N ARG A 17 4.44 25.14 -28.77
CA ARG A 17 3.97 26.07 -29.83
C ARG A 17 3.20 25.42 -30.97
N PRO A 18 3.58 24.21 -31.52
CA PRO A 18 2.83 23.54 -32.57
C PRO A 18 1.40 23.18 -32.16
N SER A 19 0.44 23.37 -33.07
CA SER A 19 -0.99 23.13 -32.80
C SER A 19 -1.28 21.69 -32.37
N PHE A 20 -0.66 20.70 -33.00
CA PHE A 20 -0.83 19.30 -32.67
C PHE A 20 -0.40 18.97 -31.23
N ALA A 21 0.69 19.54 -30.77
CA ALA A 21 1.19 19.35 -29.41
C ALA A 21 0.25 20.00 -28.36
N ARG A 22 -0.31 21.17 -28.66
CA ARG A 22 -1.31 21.81 -27.80
C ARG A 22 -2.59 20.99 -27.70
N ILE A 23 -3.04 20.42 -28.82
CA ILE A 23 -4.21 19.55 -28.86
C ILE A 23 -3.95 18.28 -28.02
N ALA A 24 -2.80 17.64 -28.19
CA ALA A 24 -2.43 16.44 -27.41
C ALA A 24 -2.39 16.72 -25.91
N VAL A 25 -1.78 17.85 -25.48
CA VAL A 25 -1.76 18.27 -24.08
C VAL A 25 -3.18 18.55 -23.56
N ALA A 26 -4.02 19.21 -24.36
CA ALA A 26 -5.41 19.50 -23.99
C ALA A 26 -6.24 18.21 -23.82
N ILE A 27 -6.11 17.25 -24.74
CA ILE A 27 -6.77 15.92 -24.64
C ILE A 27 -6.32 15.19 -23.36
N PHE A 28 -5.02 15.17 -23.08
CA PHE A 28 -4.50 14.55 -21.88
C PHE A 28 -5.05 15.23 -20.61
N ALA A 29 -4.98 16.57 -20.52
CA ALA A 29 -5.49 17.33 -19.37
C ALA A 29 -6.99 17.11 -19.17
N LEU A 30 -7.78 17.10 -20.24
CA LEU A 30 -9.21 16.84 -20.18
C LEU A 30 -9.50 15.41 -19.68
N ALA A 31 -8.76 14.42 -20.15
CA ALA A 31 -8.90 13.05 -19.68
C ALA A 31 -8.58 12.90 -18.18
N GLN A 32 -7.52 13.57 -17.70
CA GLN A 32 -7.16 13.59 -16.27
C GLN A 32 -8.24 14.25 -15.41
N LEU A 33 -8.71 15.44 -15.82
CA LEU A 33 -9.77 16.17 -15.12
C LEU A 33 -11.09 15.39 -15.09
N THR A 34 -11.49 14.80 -16.23
CA THR A 34 -12.71 13.99 -16.30
C THR A 34 -12.61 12.77 -15.38
N GLY A 35 -11.47 12.10 -15.37
CA GLY A 35 -11.22 10.97 -14.49
C GLY A 35 -11.22 11.36 -13.00
N LEU A 36 -10.62 12.49 -12.64
CA LEU A 36 -10.64 13.00 -11.27
C LEU A 36 -12.05 13.39 -10.81
N ILE A 37 -12.79 14.12 -11.64
CA ILE A 37 -14.18 14.52 -11.34
C ILE A 37 -15.05 13.27 -11.16
N TRP A 38 -14.89 12.29 -12.03
CA TRP A 38 -15.63 11.03 -11.92
C TRP A 38 -15.31 10.28 -10.62
N LEU A 39 -14.02 10.18 -10.22
CA LEU A 39 -13.61 9.57 -8.94
C LEU A 39 -14.25 10.29 -7.74
N LEU A 40 -14.26 11.62 -7.76
CA LEU A 40 -14.89 12.41 -6.71
C LEU A 40 -16.41 12.19 -6.67
N ALA A 41 -17.07 12.23 -7.84
CA ALA A 41 -18.50 11.98 -7.95
C ALA A 41 -18.91 10.60 -7.41
N GLN A 42 -18.13 9.55 -7.71
CA GLN A 42 -18.35 8.20 -7.19
C GLN A 42 -18.29 8.16 -5.66
N ARG A 43 -17.34 8.86 -5.06
CA ARG A 43 -17.20 8.94 -3.61
C ARG A 43 -18.41 9.61 -2.94
N PHE A 44 -18.96 10.67 -3.57
CA PHE A 44 -20.13 11.38 -3.04
C PHE A 44 -21.45 10.65 -3.31
N ALA A 45 -21.57 10.01 -4.46
CA ALA A 45 -22.79 9.30 -4.86
C ALA A 45 -22.94 7.92 -4.18
N ARG A 46 -21.92 7.45 -3.46
CA ARG A 46 -21.83 6.05 -2.95
C ARG A 46 -22.16 5.01 -4.03
N ALA A 47 -21.81 5.34 -5.26
CA ALA A 47 -22.20 4.56 -6.43
C ALA A 47 -21.22 3.40 -6.66
N GLU A 48 -21.78 2.22 -6.84
CA GLU A 48 -21.08 0.93 -6.96
C GLU A 48 -20.37 0.73 -8.31
N SER A 49 -20.52 1.64 -9.26
CA SER A 49 -20.12 1.39 -10.64
C SER A 49 -18.71 1.87 -10.98
N THR A 50 -17.74 0.96 -10.95
CA THR A 50 -16.42 1.13 -11.59
C THR A 50 -16.46 0.87 -13.10
N ALA A 51 -17.63 0.55 -13.65
CA ALA A 51 -17.78 0.04 -15.03
C ALA A 51 -17.40 1.05 -16.14
N LEU A 52 -17.44 2.35 -15.86
CA LEU A 52 -17.16 3.40 -16.87
C LEU A 52 -15.69 3.59 -17.20
N PHE A 53 -14.78 3.31 -16.24
CA PHE A 53 -13.34 3.49 -16.47
C PHE A 53 -12.58 2.17 -16.31
N SER A 54 -11.74 1.86 -17.28
CA SER A 54 -10.84 0.72 -17.19
C SER A 54 -9.84 0.90 -16.03
N LYS A 55 -9.35 -0.20 -15.44
CA LYS A 55 -8.28 -0.16 -14.42
C LYS A 55 -7.07 0.68 -14.89
N PHE A 56 -6.74 0.62 -16.18
CA PHE A 56 -5.67 1.42 -16.77
C PHE A 56 -5.94 2.92 -16.67
N ALA A 57 -7.14 3.36 -17.04
CA ALA A 57 -7.51 4.78 -16.95
C ALA A 57 -7.48 5.28 -15.50
N LEU A 58 -8.01 4.50 -14.56
CA LEU A 58 -7.96 4.81 -13.13
C LEU A 58 -6.52 4.89 -12.62
N THR A 59 -5.69 3.90 -12.95
CA THR A 59 -4.27 3.89 -12.60
C THR A 59 -3.56 5.13 -13.12
N ASN A 60 -3.85 5.53 -14.35
CA ASN A 60 -3.28 6.72 -14.97
C ASN A 60 -3.67 8.00 -14.20
N VAL A 61 -4.94 8.15 -13.83
CA VAL A 61 -5.44 9.28 -13.03
C VAL A 61 -4.80 9.31 -11.64
N PHE A 62 -4.69 8.16 -10.97
CA PHE A 62 -4.06 8.08 -9.64
C PHE A 62 -2.58 8.47 -9.68
N ILE A 63 -1.80 7.92 -10.61
CA ILE A 63 -0.36 8.22 -10.72
C ILE A 63 -0.15 9.70 -11.06
N TRP A 64 -0.96 10.24 -11.96
CA TRP A 64 -0.88 11.65 -12.33
C TRP A 64 -1.10 12.57 -11.13
N HIS A 65 -2.23 12.41 -10.43
CA HIS A 65 -2.65 13.34 -9.37
C HIS A 65 -1.93 13.13 -8.04
N MET A 66 -1.54 11.90 -7.73
CA MET A 66 -0.92 11.58 -6.44
C MET A 66 0.61 11.63 -6.48
N ILE A 67 1.22 11.52 -7.66
CA ILE A 67 2.68 11.48 -7.81
C ILE A 67 3.18 12.59 -8.72
N LEU A 68 2.81 12.55 -10.01
CA LEU A 68 3.48 13.38 -11.01
C LEU A 68 3.13 14.85 -10.88
N LEU A 69 1.87 15.18 -10.73
CA LEU A 69 1.44 16.58 -10.63
C LEU A 69 2.02 17.29 -9.39
N PRO A 70 2.02 16.68 -8.19
CA PRO A 70 2.73 17.25 -7.03
C PRO A 70 4.24 17.38 -7.23
N LEU A 71 4.89 16.39 -7.85
CA LEU A 71 6.33 16.48 -8.15
C LEU A 71 6.66 17.57 -9.14
N LEU A 72 5.85 17.73 -10.19
CA LEU A 72 6.00 18.84 -11.14
C LEU A 72 5.83 20.20 -10.48
N LEU A 73 4.88 20.32 -9.53
CA LEU A 73 4.72 21.53 -8.75
C LEU A 73 5.94 21.84 -7.89
N LEU A 74 6.45 20.85 -7.16
CA LEU A 74 7.65 21.00 -6.33
C LEU A 74 8.87 21.38 -7.18
N LEU A 75 9.04 20.74 -8.33
CA LEU A 75 10.10 21.07 -9.28
C LEU A 75 9.95 22.48 -9.83
N ALA A 76 8.72 22.90 -10.18
CA ALA A 76 8.47 24.26 -10.65
C ALA A 76 8.83 25.29 -9.58
N ILE A 77 8.42 25.07 -8.32
CA ILE A 77 8.76 25.94 -7.19
C ILE A 77 10.28 26.01 -6.99
N ALA A 78 10.99 24.88 -7.02
CA ALA A 78 12.45 24.83 -6.87
C ALA A 78 13.19 25.54 -7.99
N LEU A 79 12.63 25.55 -9.21
CA LEU A 79 13.24 26.21 -10.38
C LEU A 79 12.87 27.71 -10.49
N LEU A 80 11.86 28.20 -9.77
CA LEU A 80 11.42 29.60 -9.85
C LEU A 80 12.57 30.61 -9.69
N PRO A 81 13.48 30.51 -8.69
CA PRO A 81 14.58 31.48 -8.53
C PRO A 81 15.52 31.48 -9.73
N ILE A 82 15.83 30.31 -10.28
CA ILE A 82 16.70 30.15 -11.44
C ILE A 82 16.05 30.77 -12.68
N LEU A 83 14.75 30.51 -12.88
CA LEU A 83 14.00 31.04 -14.01
C LEU A 83 13.84 32.56 -13.91
N ALA A 84 13.64 33.09 -12.71
CA ALA A 84 13.58 34.55 -12.45
C ALA A 84 14.93 35.19 -12.75
N MET A 85 16.04 34.63 -12.29
CA MET A 85 17.38 35.11 -12.58
C MET A 85 17.67 35.09 -14.09
N LEU A 86 17.35 33.99 -14.76
CA LEU A 86 17.50 33.90 -16.22
C LEU A 86 16.64 34.89 -16.99
N ALA A 87 15.43 35.20 -16.51
CA ALA A 87 14.55 36.18 -17.08
C ALA A 87 15.13 37.61 -16.95
N LEU A 88 15.70 37.94 -15.79
CA LEU A 88 16.40 39.21 -15.53
C LEU A 88 17.62 39.39 -16.45
N VAL A 89 18.47 38.36 -16.54
CA VAL A 89 19.63 38.38 -17.44
C VAL A 89 19.23 38.53 -18.91
N ARG A 90 18.14 37.86 -19.32
CA ARG A 90 17.61 38.00 -20.69
C ARG A 90 17.01 39.39 -20.97
N SER A 91 16.31 39.97 -20.03
CA SER A 91 15.77 41.31 -20.18
C SER A 91 16.89 42.36 -20.32
N ALA A 92 17.96 42.23 -19.52
CA ALA A 92 19.14 43.09 -19.63
C ALA A 92 19.86 42.94 -20.98
N ARG A 93 19.90 41.74 -21.57
CA ARG A 93 20.53 41.48 -22.87
C ARG A 93 19.66 41.85 -24.08
N ARG A 94 18.32 41.92 -23.93
CA ARG A 94 17.40 42.29 -25.03
C ARG A 94 17.42 43.77 -25.42
N LEU A 95 18.09 44.59 -24.68
CA LEU A 95 18.32 46.00 -25.01
C LEU A 95 19.27 46.24 -26.19
N GLY A 96 19.81 45.15 -26.78
CA GLY A 96 20.91 45.24 -27.77
C GLY A 96 20.72 44.64 -29.18
N ASN A 97 19.70 43.77 -29.47
CA ASN A 97 19.55 43.24 -30.84
C ASN A 97 18.23 42.50 -31.12
N PRO A 98 17.52 42.74 -32.24
CA PRO A 98 16.39 41.93 -32.70
C PRO A 98 16.89 40.66 -33.39
N ALA A 99 16.28 39.50 -33.09
CA ALA A 99 16.61 38.23 -33.68
C ALA A 99 15.96 38.02 -35.05
N PRO A 100 16.65 37.41 -36.06
CA PRO A 100 16.07 37.13 -37.37
C PRO A 100 14.95 36.04 -37.28
N ALA A 101 13.97 36.18 -38.18
CA ALA A 101 12.86 35.25 -38.33
C ALA A 101 13.28 34.02 -39.18
N ASP A 102 13.28 32.83 -38.60
CA ASP A 102 13.51 31.59 -39.33
C ASP A 102 12.21 31.15 -40.06
N ALA A 103 12.29 31.09 -41.37
CA ALA A 103 11.22 30.62 -42.27
C ALA A 103 11.57 29.23 -42.85
N SER A 104 11.71 28.22 -42.01
CA SER A 104 11.78 26.82 -42.45
C SER A 104 10.61 26.04 -41.84
N GLY A 105 9.89 25.26 -42.64
CA GLY A 105 8.76 24.43 -42.21
C GLY A 105 9.13 23.28 -41.27
N ALA A 106 10.40 23.15 -40.90
CA ALA A 106 10.90 22.23 -39.90
C ALA A 106 10.78 22.85 -38.49
N LEU A 107 10.50 22.00 -37.48
CA LEU A 107 10.48 22.44 -36.09
C LEU A 107 11.84 23.01 -35.68
N SER A 108 11.85 24.27 -35.23
CA SER A 108 13.07 24.85 -34.67
C SER A 108 13.50 24.06 -33.40
N ARG A 109 14.81 24.08 -33.05
CA ARG A 109 15.31 23.44 -31.82
C ARG A 109 14.51 23.87 -30.57
N ARG A 110 14.08 25.12 -30.51
CA ARG A 110 13.26 25.64 -29.41
C ARG A 110 11.87 25.03 -29.40
N GLN A 111 11.25 24.87 -30.57
CA GLN A 111 9.93 24.24 -30.69
C GLN A 111 10.01 22.75 -30.34
N PHE A 112 11.04 22.04 -30.82
CA PHE A 112 11.28 20.64 -30.47
C PHE A 112 11.43 20.44 -28.96
N LEU A 113 12.27 21.24 -28.29
CA LEU A 113 12.44 21.20 -26.85
C LEU A 113 11.12 21.51 -26.10
N GLY A 114 10.35 22.48 -26.59
CA GLY A 114 9.04 22.80 -26.02
C GLY A 114 8.04 21.65 -26.11
N VAL A 115 7.99 20.97 -27.25
CA VAL A 115 7.16 19.76 -27.45
C VAL A 115 7.63 18.62 -26.55
N ALA A 116 8.93 18.37 -26.49
CA ALA A 116 9.50 17.32 -25.63
C ALA A 116 9.18 17.53 -24.15
N LEU A 117 9.37 18.77 -23.65
CA LEU A 117 9.06 19.13 -22.26
C LEU A 117 7.57 19.00 -21.93
N ALA A 118 6.68 19.38 -22.87
CA ALA A 118 5.25 19.26 -22.66
C ALA A 118 4.74 17.82 -22.76
N ALA A 119 5.37 16.99 -23.61
CA ALA A 119 4.99 15.59 -23.83
C ALA A 119 5.60 14.62 -22.80
N ALA A 120 6.75 14.95 -22.22
CA ALA A 120 7.46 14.05 -21.31
C ALA A 120 6.63 13.63 -20.08
N PRO A 121 5.94 14.53 -19.31
CA PRO A 121 5.13 14.10 -18.18
C PRO A 121 3.96 13.18 -18.55
N PRO A 122 3.13 13.44 -19.58
CA PRO A 122 2.10 12.52 -20.05
C PRO A 122 2.65 11.16 -20.46
N LEU A 123 3.72 11.12 -21.25
CA LEU A 123 4.34 9.86 -21.69
C LEU A 123 4.90 9.06 -20.53
N PHE A 124 5.53 9.73 -19.58
CA PHE A 124 6.04 9.11 -18.36
C PHE A 124 4.89 8.54 -17.51
N ASN A 125 3.78 9.28 -17.36
CA ASN A 125 2.58 8.80 -16.68
C ASN A 125 2.02 7.53 -17.32
N LEU A 126 1.86 7.51 -18.65
CA LEU A 126 1.39 6.34 -19.38
C LEU A 126 2.34 5.14 -19.21
N SER A 127 3.64 5.38 -19.21
CA SER A 127 4.65 4.34 -18.98
C SER A 127 4.53 3.75 -17.57
N LEU A 128 4.42 4.60 -16.55
CA LEU A 128 4.22 4.16 -15.17
C LEU A 128 2.90 3.41 -15.01
N ALA A 129 1.81 3.87 -15.63
CA ALA A 129 0.53 3.17 -15.61
C ALA A 129 0.63 1.78 -16.24
N THR A 130 1.38 1.64 -17.34
CA THR A 130 1.62 0.33 -17.98
C THR A 130 2.42 -0.62 -17.07
N ILE A 131 3.43 -0.11 -16.37
CA ILE A 131 4.20 -0.90 -15.39
C ILE A 131 3.29 -1.31 -14.23
N ALA A 132 2.52 -0.36 -13.69
CA ALA A 132 1.60 -0.59 -12.59
C ALA A 132 0.58 -1.69 -12.91
N MET A 133 -0.01 -1.68 -14.12
CA MET A 133 -0.97 -2.70 -14.54
C MET A 133 -0.40 -4.12 -14.48
N ARG A 134 0.89 -4.29 -14.81
CA ARG A 134 1.55 -5.60 -14.69
C ARG A 134 1.76 -6.01 -13.23
N GLN A 135 2.07 -5.04 -12.36
CA GLN A 135 2.28 -5.28 -10.93
C GLN A 135 1.00 -5.65 -10.18
N LEU A 136 -0.15 -5.08 -10.59
CA LEU A 136 -1.44 -5.32 -9.93
C LEU A 136 -1.89 -6.79 -9.98
N GLU A 137 -1.38 -7.57 -10.92
CA GLU A 137 -1.73 -8.98 -11.09
C GLU A 137 -0.64 -9.93 -10.61
N GLN A 138 0.41 -9.41 -9.97
CA GLN A 138 1.56 -10.19 -9.55
C GLN A 138 1.81 -10.07 -8.07
N PHE A 139 2.11 -11.20 -7.43
CA PHE A 139 2.64 -11.27 -6.08
C PHE A 139 3.64 -12.44 -6.00
N ARG A 140 4.46 -12.41 -4.97
CA ARG A 140 5.42 -13.48 -4.68
C ARG A 140 5.07 -14.18 -3.37
N VAL A 141 5.57 -15.40 -3.19
CA VAL A 141 5.62 -16.06 -1.89
C VAL A 141 7.01 -15.84 -1.31
N ARG A 142 7.11 -15.07 -0.23
CA ARG A 142 8.36 -14.87 0.49
C ARG A 142 8.40 -15.79 1.70
N ARG A 143 9.47 -16.57 1.81
CA ARG A 143 9.63 -17.57 2.87
C ARG A 143 10.60 -17.06 3.92
N PHE A 144 10.22 -17.24 5.20
CA PHE A 144 11.09 -17.00 6.34
C PHE A 144 11.17 -18.25 7.20
N VAL A 145 12.40 -18.58 7.57
CA VAL A 145 12.68 -19.55 8.65
C VAL A 145 13.02 -18.73 9.88
N LEU A 146 12.22 -18.86 10.93
CA LEU A 146 12.29 -18.02 12.12
C LEU A 146 12.80 -18.85 13.32
N PRO A 147 14.07 -18.70 13.69
CA PRO A 147 14.55 -19.24 14.96
C PRO A 147 13.96 -18.43 16.11
N ILE A 148 13.11 -19.06 16.92
CA ILE A 148 12.41 -18.47 18.04
C ILE A 148 12.98 -19.01 19.35
N ALA A 149 13.42 -18.10 20.21
CA ALA A 149 13.89 -18.44 21.54
C ALA A 149 12.72 -18.95 22.42
N GLY A 150 12.94 -20.02 23.15
CA GLY A 150 11.92 -20.58 24.04
C GLY A 150 10.73 -21.23 23.30
N LEU A 151 10.84 -21.48 22.00
CA LEU A 151 9.79 -22.19 21.26
C LEU A 151 9.63 -23.62 21.82
N PRO A 152 8.42 -24.01 22.26
CA PRO A 152 8.13 -25.38 22.65
C PRO A 152 8.47 -26.38 21.54
N SER A 153 8.91 -27.60 21.93
CA SER A 153 9.28 -28.64 20.97
C SER A 153 8.18 -28.98 19.96
N ASP A 154 6.94 -28.97 20.41
CA ASP A 154 5.77 -29.31 19.60
C ASP A 154 5.41 -28.25 18.56
N LEU A 155 5.90 -27.03 18.75
CA LEU A 155 5.75 -25.95 17.77
C LEU A 155 6.94 -25.88 16.80
N HIS A 156 7.97 -26.71 16.96
CA HIS A 156 9.08 -26.79 16.00
C HIS A 156 8.57 -27.27 14.64
N GLY A 157 8.87 -26.53 13.59
CA GLY A 157 8.41 -26.79 12.24
C GLY A 157 6.98 -26.27 11.95
N LEU A 158 6.32 -25.63 12.91
CA LEU A 158 4.98 -25.02 12.67
C LEU A 158 5.06 -24.03 11.53
N THR A 159 4.13 -24.15 10.58
CA THR A 159 4.06 -23.28 9.40
C THR A 159 2.89 -22.32 9.49
N ILE A 160 3.14 -21.05 9.15
CA ILE A 160 2.15 -19.99 9.14
C ILE A 160 2.16 -19.31 7.78
N THR A 161 1.00 -19.21 7.12
CA THR A 161 0.84 -18.30 5.99
C THR A 161 0.24 -16.99 6.50
N GLN A 162 1.01 -15.91 6.42
CA GLN A 162 0.53 -14.56 6.71
C GLN A 162 0.05 -13.89 5.43
N ILE A 163 -1.17 -13.42 5.47
CA ILE A 163 -1.80 -12.58 4.45
C ILE A 163 -2.04 -11.22 5.09
N SER A 164 -1.68 -10.15 4.43
CA SER A 164 -1.97 -8.80 4.88
C SER A 164 -2.38 -7.94 3.71
N ASP A 165 -3.18 -6.91 4.01
CA ASP A 165 -3.46 -5.86 3.04
C ASP A 165 -3.99 -6.45 1.72
N LEU A 166 -5.04 -7.28 1.80
CA LEU A 166 -5.65 -7.90 0.63
C LEU A 166 -6.36 -6.87 -0.26
N HIS A 167 -6.92 -5.81 0.37
CA HIS A 167 -7.54 -4.68 -0.31
C HIS A 167 -8.48 -5.10 -1.45
N VAL A 168 -9.39 -6.04 -1.14
CA VAL A 168 -10.43 -6.44 -2.11
C VAL A 168 -11.15 -5.20 -2.59
N GLY A 169 -11.19 -4.98 -3.91
CA GLY A 169 -11.76 -3.77 -4.47
C GLY A 169 -11.13 -3.35 -5.78
N ARG A 170 -11.03 -2.05 -5.97
CA ARG A 170 -10.71 -1.40 -7.25
C ARG A 170 -9.44 -1.88 -7.94
N PHE A 171 -8.33 -2.02 -7.19
CA PHE A 171 -7.04 -2.43 -7.77
C PHE A 171 -6.73 -3.91 -7.55
N THR A 172 -7.34 -4.54 -6.54
CA THR A 172 -7.17 -5.96 -6.26
C THR A 172 -8.50 -6.68 -6.46
N SER A 173 -8.67 -7.31 -7.61
CA SER A 173 -9.92 -7.99 -8.00
C SER A 173 -9.69 -9.07 -9.05
N GLY A 174 -10.66 -9.94 -9.23
CA GLY A 174 -10.69 -10.92 -10.30
C GLY A 174 -9.63 -12.02 -10.16
N ARG A 175 -8.74 -12.17 -11.15
CA ARG A 175 -7.79 -13.29 -11.24
C ARG A 175 -6.82 -13.33 -10.05
N VAL A 176 -6.23 -12.19 -9.67
CA VAL A 176 -5.22 -12.14 -8.61
C VAL A 176 -5.76 -12.66 -7.27
N LEU A 177 -7.03 -12.35 -6.93
CA LEU A 177 -7.67 -12.84 -5.71
C LEU A 177 -7.85 -14.36 -5.73
N ARG A 178 -8.25 -14.94 -6.87
CA ARG A 178 -8.34 -16.40 -7.03
C ARG A 178 -6.97 -17.06 -6.92
N ASP A 179 -5.92 -16.45 -7.50
CA ASP A 179 -4.55 -16.94 -7.42
C ASP A 179 -4.02 -16.88 -5.97
N VAL A 180 -4.38 -15.85 -5.20
CA VAL A 180 -4.06 -15.77 -3.77
C VAL A 180 -4.63 -16.96 -3.01
N VAL A 181 -5.94 -17.24 -3.14
CA VAL A 181 -6.59 -18.38 -2.47
C VAL A 181 -5.95 -19.70 -2.90
N ARG A 182 -5.72 -19.88 -4.21
CA ARG A 182 -5.07 -21.09 -4.73
C ARG A 182 -3.68 -21.30 -4.11
N VAL A 183 -2.84 -20.26 -4.11
CA VAL A 183 -1.48 -20.34 -3.56
C VAL A 183 -1.49 -20.57 -2.06
N VAL A 184 -2.38 -19.91 -1.31
CA VAL A 184 -2.55 -20.13 0.14
C VAL A 184 -2.85 -21.60 0.42
N ASN A 185 -3.78 -22.20 -0.33
CA ASN A 185 -4.17 -23.60 -0.15
C ASN A 185 -3.06 -24.58 -0.60
N GLU A 186 -2.30 -24.25 -1.64
CA GLU A 186 -1.14 -25.01 -2.09
C GLU A 186 -0.01 -25.04 -1.06
N LEU A 187 0.16 -23.97 -0.27
CA LEU A 187 1.17 -23.89 0.80
C LEU A 187 0.88 -24.84 1.97
N ARG A 188 -0.37 -25.29 2.15
CA ARG A 188 -0.80 -26.25 3.19
C ARG A 188 -0.27 -25.89 4.58
N ALA A 189 -0.32 -24.61 4.92
CA ALA A 189 0.17 -24.13 6.20
C ALA A 189 -0.66 -24.67 7.37
N ASP A 190 -0.04 -24.74 8.53
CA ASP A 190 -0.72 -25.13 9.77
C ASP A 190 -1.72 -24.06 10.22
N LEU A 191 -1.38 -22.78 10.03
CA LEU A 191 -2.23 -21.61 10.32
C LEU A 191 -2.23 -20.65 9.13
N VAL A 192 -3.38 -20.01 8.88
CA VAL A 192 -3.50 -18.86 7.99
C VAL A 192 -3.94 -17.66 8.81
N LEU A 193 -3.14 -16.59 8.81
CA LEU A 193 -3.33 -15.41 9.63
C LEU A 193 -3.44 -14.17 8.75
N LEU A 194 -4.62 -13.52 8.78
CA LEU A 194 -4.86 -12.29 8.04
C LEU A 194 -4.65 -11.09 8.98
N THR A 195 -3.66 -10.27 8.67
CA THR A 195 -3.23 -9.15 9.52
C THR A 195 -3.80 -7.81 9.06
N GLY A 196 -5.10 -7.77 8.73
CA GLY A 196 -5.89 -6.56 8.45
C GLY A 196 -5.92 -6.14 6.99
N ASP A 197 -6.73 -5.11 6.74
CA ASP A 197 -7.01 -4.53 5.42
C ASP A 197 -7.54 -5.58 4.42
N LEU A 198 -8.64 -6.22 4.81
CA LEU A 198 -9.34 -7.19 3.96
C LEU A 198 -9.95 -6.51 2.73
N ILE A 199 -10.63 -5.38 2.93
CA ILE A 199 -11.23 -4.58 1.86
C ILE A 199 -10.44 -3.27 1.65
N ASN A 200 -10.63 -2.65 0.48
CA ASN A 200 -9.92 -1.40 0.21
C ASN A 200 -10.54 -0.21 0.95
N ASP A 201 -11.84 0.03 0.79
CA ASP A 201 -12.52 1.17 1.38
C ASP A 201 -14.04 1.07 1.39
N ALA A 202 -14.62 0.11 0.68
CA ALA A 202 -16.07 0.02 0.46
C ALA A 202 -16.66 -1.29 0.97
N LEU A 203 -17.74 -1.22 1.74
CA LEU A 203 -18.43 -2.38 2.30
C LEU A 203 -19.11 -3.28 1.24
N ILE A 204 -19.28 -2.79 0.03
CA ILE A 204 -19.77 -3.61 -1.08
C ILE A 204 -18.81 -4.75 -1.43
N ASP A 205 -17.50 -4.56 -1.20
CA ASP A 205 -16.47 -5.55 -1.47
C ASP A 205 -16.34 -6.59 -0.34
N LEU A 206 -16.99 -6.37 0.83
CA LEU A 206 -16.79 -7.18 2.02
C LEU A 206 -17.27 -8.62 1.86
N ASP A 207 -18.44 -8.85 1.27
CA ASP A 207 -18.96 -10.23 1.10
C ASP A 207 -18.02 -11.05 0.21
N HIS A 208 -17.49 -10.45 -0.86
CA HIS A 208 -16.48 -11.09 -1.68
C HIS A 208 -15.19 -11.38 -0.89
N GLY A 209 -14.73 -10.42 -0.07
CA GLY A 209 -13.58 -10.63 0.83
C GLY A 209 -13.78 -11.80 1.79
N LEU A 210 -14.96 -11.88 2.42
CA LEU A 210 -15.30 -12.97 3.35
C LEU A 210 -15.38 -14.33 2.63
N ASP A 211 -15.91 -14.37 1.42
CA ASP A 211 -15.96 -15.61 0.62
C ASP A 211 -14.56 -16.12 0.23
N LEU A 212 -13.63 -15.20 -0.06
CA LEU A 212 -12.24 -15.56 -0.28
C LEU A 212 -11.61 -16.14 0.99
N VAL A 213 -11.83 -15.52 2.16
CA VAL A 213 -11.32 -16.04 3.44
C VAL A 213 -11.90 -17.43 3.76
N ARG A 214 -13.21 -17.63 3.55
CA ARG A 214 -13.85 -18.97 3.73
C ARG A 214 -13.29 -20.05 2.81
N SER A 215 -12.77 -19.64 1.64
CA SER A 215 -12.17 -20.56 0.66
C SER A 215 -10.72 -20.93 1.01
N MET A 216 -10.10 -20.27 1.98
CA MET A 216 -8.76 -20.58 2.45
C MET A 216 -8.77 -21.74 3.44
N GLN A 217 -7.75 -22.58 3.39
CA GLN A 217 -7.64 -23.78 4.20
C GLN A 217 -6.34 -23.79 5.02
N ALA A 218 -6.46 -24.16 6.28
CA ALA A 218 -5.34 -24.39 7.17
C ALA A 218 -5.69 -25.48 8.19
N ARG A 219 -4.67 -26.22 8.65
CA ARG A 219 -4.87 -27.34 9.57
C ARG A 219 -5.50 -26.93 10.91
N TYR A 220 -5.09 -25.78 11.45
CA TYR A 220 -5.54 -25.26 12.74
C TYR A 220 -6.37 -23.98 12.62
N GLY A 221 -6.81 -23.64 11.42
CA GLY A 221 -7.77 -22.56 11.18
C GLY A 221 -7.19 -21.33 10.52
N VAL A 222 -8.13 -20.47 10.12
CA VAL A 222 -7.92 -19.17 9.48
C VAL A 222 -8.42 -18.10 10.45
N TYR A 223 -7.59 -17.11 10.75
CA TYR A 223 -7.89 -16.06 11.72
C TYR A 223 -7.67 -14.68 11.10
N LEU A 224 -8.53 -13.74 11.44
CA LEU A 224 -8.56 -12.39 10.88
C LEU A 224 -8.50 -11.34 11.99
N ILE A 225 -7.77 -10.26 11.74
CA ILE A 225 -7.89 -8.99 12.46
C ILE A 225 -8.28 -7.89 11.47
N GLU A 226 -8.70 -6.73 11.98
CA GLU A 226 -8.99 -5.56 11.14
C GLU A 226 -7.74 -4.73 10.84
N GLY A 227 -7.82 -3.92 9.76
CA GLY A 227 -6.89 -2.86 9.47
C GLY A 227 -7.60 -1.51 9.32
N ASN A 228 -6.87 -0.47 8.95
CA ASN A 228 -7.45 0.88 8.85
C ASN A 228 -8.36 1.05 7.64
N HIS A 229 -8.11 0.35 6.55
CA HIS A 229 -8.95 0.43 5.36
C HIS A 229 -10.32 -0.20 5.55
N ASP A 230 -10.39 -1.25 6.35
CA ASP A 230 -11.63 -1.93 6.71
C ASP A 230 -12.65 -0.99 7.39
N LEU A 231 -12.16 0.09 7.99
CA LEU A 231 -12.95 1.03 8.80
C LEU A 231 -13.30 2.34 8.07
N ILE A 232 -12.88 2.52 6.81
CA ILE A 232 -13.01 3.80 6.09
C ILE A 232 -14.46 4.19 5.85
N GLU A 233 -15.29 3.29 5.33
CA GLU A 233 -16.70 3.61 5.05
C GLU A 233 -17.56 3.58 6.32
N ASN A 234 -17.57 2.45 7.01
CA ASN A 234 -18.31 2.25 8.25
C ASN A 234 -17.72 1.11 9.07
N GLY A 235 -16.80 1.41 9.98
CA GLY A 235 -16.13 0.43 10.82
C GLY A 235 -17.07 -0.43 11.66
N PRO A 236 -18.04 0.14 12.41
CA PRO A 236 -19.00 -0.66 13.18
C PRO A 236 -19.79 -1.65 12.32
N GLU A 237 -20.14 -1.29 11.10
CA GLU A 237 -20.85 -2.18 10.17
C GLU A 237 -19.92 -3.28 9.62
N PHE A 238 -18.66 -2.94 9.31
CA PHE A 238 -17.64 -3.92 8.96
C PHE A 238 -17.48 -4.95 10.06
N GLU A 239 -17.19 -4.51 11.28
CA GLU A 239 -16.98 -5.38 12.45
C GLU A 239 -18.20 -6.29 12.69
N ARG A 240 -19.42 -5.72 12.62
CA ARG A 240 -20.67 -6.48 12.77
C ARG A 240 -20.82 -7.58 11.71
N ARG A 241 -20.56 -7.26 10.43
CA ARG A 241 -20.70 -8.22 9.33
C ARG A 241 -19.64 -9.32 9.41
N VAL A 242 -18.39 -8.97 9.76
CA VAL A 242 -17.31 -9.96 9.93
C VAL A 242 -17.63 -10.88 11.11
N LYS A 243 -18.05 -10.37 12.26
CA LYS A 243 -18.46 -11.20 13.42
C LYS A 243 -19.59 -12.17 13.07
N ASN A 244 -20.56 -11.70 12.28
CA ASN A 244 -21.69 -12.53 11.83
C ASN A 244 -21.34 -13.53 10.74
N SER A 245 -20.15 -13.41 10.15
CA SER A 245 -19.71 -14.29 9.04
C SER A 245 -19.30 -15.70 9.46
N GLY A 246 -19.06 -15.91 10.76
CA GLY A 246 -18.54 -17.15 11.31
C GLY A 246 -17.04 -17.34 11.15
N ILE A 247 -16.32 -16.40 10.54
CA ILE A 247 -14.85 -16.41 10.46
C ILE A 247 -14.30 -15.96 11.82
N PRO A 248 -13.30 -16.68 12.39
CA PRO A 248 -12.62 -16.24 13.60
C PRO A 248 -11.98 -14.87 13.44
N PHE A 249 -12.62 -13.86 14.05
CA PHE A 249 -12.23 -12.45 13.98
C PHE A 249 -11.83 -11.97 15.37
N LEU A 250 -10.56 -11.62 15.54
CA LEU A 250 -10.00 -11.22 16.81
C LEU A 250 -9.94 -9.69 16.87
N LEU A 251 -10.75 -9.10 17.75
CA LEU A 251 -10.90 -7.65 17.92
C LEU A 251 -10.67 -7.30 19.40
N ASP A 252 -9.44 -7.04 19.77
CA ASP A 252 -8.93 -6.94 21.16
C ASP A 252 -9.23 -8.21 21.96
N GLU A 253 -9.17 -9.33 21.28
CA GLU A 253 -9.50 -10.65 21.80
C GLU A 253 -8.31 -11.61 21.59
N SER A 254 -8.30 -12.70 22.36
CA SER A 254 -7.36 -13.78 22.17
C SER A 254 -8.07 -15.12 22.06
N ILE A 255 -7.44 -16.04 21.33
CA ILE A 255 -7.91 -17.42 21.22
C ILE A 255 -6.75 -18.39 21.48
N VAL A 256 -7.04 -19.47 22.19
CA VAL A 256 -6.08 -20.56 22.43
C VAL A 256 -6.36 -21.71 21.49
N ILE A 257 -5.34 -22.13 20.76
CA ILE A 257 -5.36 -23.21 19.79
C ILE A 257 -4.45 -24.31 20.33
N LYS A 258 -4.99 -25.50 20.52
CA LYS A 258 -4.16 -26.64 20.93
C LYS A 258 -3.43 -27.19 19.70
N ILE A 259 -2.11 -27.05 19.69
CA ILE A 259 -1.24 -27.61 18.64
C ILE A 259 -0.43 -28.74 19.26
N ARG A 260 -0.77 -29.99 18.90
CA ARG A 260 -0.30 -31.18 19.60
C ARG A 260 -0.64 -31.03 21.10
N ASP A 261 0.35 -30.96 21.98
CA ASP A 261 0.12 -30.81 23.42
C ASP A 261 0.39 -29.39 23.96
N VAL A 262 0.73 -28.45 23.08
CA VAL A 262 1.04 -27.05 23.46
C VAL A 262 -0.10 -26.12 23.12
N PRO A 263 -0.58 -25.29 24.08
CA PRO A 263 -1.50 -24.21 23.81
C PRO A 263 -0.76 -23.04 23.14
N LEU A 264 -1.09 -22.75 21.87
CA LEU A 264 -0.69 -21.54 21.16
C LEU A 264 -1.79 -20.49 21.33
N GLN A 265 -1.45 -19.32 21.83
CA GLN A 265 -2.42 -18.22 22.02
C GLN A 265 -2.19 -17.13 20.99
N LEU A 266 -3.18 -16.93 20.12
CA LEU A 266 -3.22 -15.81 19.20
C LEU A 266 -3.90 -14.61 19.85
N PHE A 267 -3.26 -13.45 19.79
CA PHE A 267 -3.79 -12.18 20.22
C PHE A 267 -4.08 -11.32 18.99
N GLY A 268 -5.28 -10.81 18.85
CA GLY A 268 -5.68 -9.92 17.77
C GLY A 268 -5.89 -8.50 18.28
N LEU A 269 -5.03 -7.58 17.86
CA LEU A 269 -5.13 -6.17 18.22
C LEU A 269 -6.03 -5.45 17.22
N SER A 270 -7.02 -4.70 17.71
CA SER A 270 -7.84 -3.81 16.89
C SER A 270 -7.05 -2.61 16.35
N TRP A 271 -7.55 -1.96 15.30
CA TRP A 271 -6.94 -0.74 14.80
C TRP A 271 -7.21 0.44 15.73
N THR A 272 -6.15 1.05 16.27
CA THR A 272 -6.32 2.27 17.07
C THR A 272 -6.71 3.46 16.21
N ARG A 273 -7.79 4.13 16.59
CA ARG A 273 -8.28 5.36 15.95
C ARG A 273 -7.64 6.63 16.52
N ALA A 274 -6.72 6.50 17.48
CA ALA A 274 -6.01 7.62 18.06
C ALA A 274 -5.19 8.36 17.00
N ARG A 275 -5.40 9.67 16.88
CA ARG A 275 -4.66 10.55 15.97
C ARG A 275 -3.43 11.14 16.66
N GLU A 276 -3.56 11.49 17.93
CA GLU A 276 -2.49 12.00 18.78
C GLU A 276 -1.93 10.89 19.64
N ASN A 277 -0.63 10.94 19.94
CA ASN A 277 0.07 9.95 20.76
C ASN A 277 -0.19 8.49 20.36
N ARG A 278 -0.25 8.24 19.06
CA ARG A 278 -0.61 6.92 18.50
C ARG A 278 0.23 5.78 19.09
N ASP A 279 1.54 5.97 19.21
CA ASP A 279 2.43 4.93 19.75
C ASP A 279 2.08 4.59 21.21
N ALA A 280 1.74 5.59 22.03
CA ALA A 280 1.30 5.36 23.41
C ALA A 280 -0.06 4.66 23.47
N ALA A 281 -0.99 5.01 22.59
CA ALA A 281 -2.30 4.36 22.51
C ALA A 281 -2.17 2.89 22.07
N ILE A 282 -1.32 2.61 21.09
CA ILE A 282 -1.01 1.25 20.66
C ILE A 282 -0.39 0.46 21.81
N ALA A 283 0.59 1.03 22.52
CA ALA A 283 1.24 0.37 23.63
C ALA A 283 0.25 0.04 24.77
N ALA A 284 -0.65 0.97 25.12
CA ALA A 284 -1.69 0.75 26.12
C ALA A 284 -2.65 -0.39 25.69
N ALA A 285 -3.07 -0.41 24.42
CA ALA A 285 -3.94 -1.45 23.88
C ALA A 285 -3.26 -2.82 23.89
N VAL A 286 -1.99 -2.90 23.46
CA VAL A 286 -1.20 -4.15 23.53
C VAL A 286 -1.09 -4.66 24.95
N ASN A 287 -0.74 -3.80 25.91
CA ASN A 287 -0.60 -4.19 27.31
C ASN A 287 -1.94 -4.66 27.90
N HIS A 288 -3.03 -4.00 27.57
CA HIS A 288 -4.37 -4.41 27.99
C HIS A 288 -4.74 -5.78 27.41
N LEU A 289 -4.50 -6.00 26.11
CA LEU A 289 -4.77 -7.27 25.44
C LEU A 289 -3.95 -8.43 26.04
N LEU A 290 -2.69 -8.19 26.34
CA LEU A 290 -1.78 -9.19 26.92
C LEU A 290 -2.13 -9.59 28.37
N ASN A 291 -2.99 -8.84 29.09
CA ASN A 291 -3.56 -9.31 30.36
C ASN A 291 -4.38 -10.58 30.23
N GLN A 292 -4.82 -10.93 29.00
CA GLN A 292 -5.51 -12.19 28.72
C GLN A 292 -4.56 -13.38 28.55
N ARG A 293 -3.23 -13.17 28.67
CA ARG A 293 -2.23 -14.22 28.45
C ARG A 293 -2.36 -15.34 29.46
N GLN A 294 -2.47 -16.55 28.96
CA GLN A 294 -2.44 -17.77 29.77
C GLN A 294 -0.97 -18.17 30.04
N PRO A 295 -0.59 -18.50 31.28
CA PRO A 295 0.80 -18.73 31.66
C PRO A 295 1.52 -19.79 30.81
N GLU A 296 0.82 -20.89 30.49
CA GLU A 296 1.37 -22.04 29.77
C GLU A 296 1.30 -21.89 28.23
N SER A 297 0.76 -20.78 27.74
CA SER A 297 0.56 -20.59 26.29
C SER A 297 1.78 -19.96 25.63
N PHE A 298 2.02 -20.37 24.37
CA PHE A 298 2.95 -19.68 23.47
C PHE A 298 2.23 -18.53 22.76
N PRO A 299 2.57 -17.26 23.03
CA PRO A 299 1.85 -16.11 22.50
C PRO A 299 2.36 -15.67 21.13
N ILE A 300 1.43 -15.36 20.21
CA ILE A 300 1.69 -14.67 18.94
C ILE A 300 0.74 -13.47 18.87
N LEU A 301 1.28 -12.26 18.61
CA LEU A 301 0.50 -11.06 18.42
C LEU A 301 0.26 -10.79 16.94
N LEU A 302 -0.99 -10.61 16.56
CA LEU A 302 -1.42 -10.09 15.28
C LEU A 302 -1.78 -8.61 15.47
N ALA A 303 -1.12 -7.73 14.74
CA ALA A 303 -1.37 -6.30 14.77
C ALA A 303 -1.24 -5.73 13.36
N HIS A 304 -2.23 -4.98 12.89
CA HIS A 304 -2.09 -4.37 11.56
C HIS A 304 -0.94 -3.37 11.53
N HIS A 305 -0.84 -2.48 12.56
CA HIS A 305 0.24 -1.49 12.67
C HIS A 305 1.52 -2.06 13.28
N PRO A 306 2.68 -2.00 12.59
CA PRO A 306 3.91 -2.66 13.04
C PRO A 306 4.54 -2.05 14.32
N HIS A 307 4.18 -0.81 14.71
CA HIS A 307 4.67 -0.20 15.95
C HIS A 307 4.17 -0.89 17.22
N ALA A 308 3.13 -1.74 17.12
CA ALA A 308 2.71 -2.62 18.22
C ALA A 308 3.84 -3.53 18.74
N PHE A 309 4.83 -3.79 17.89
CA PHE A 309 6.00 -4.60 18.24
C PHE A 309 6.81 -4.04 19.42
N ASP A 310 6.90 -2.72 19.58
CA ASP A 310 7.67 -2.15 20.68
C ASP A 310 7.11 -2.57 22.06
N ALA A 311 5.79 -2.50 22.20
CA ALA A 311 5.11 -2.94 23.43
C ALA A 311 5.11 -4.47 23.57
N ALA A 312 4.89 -5.19 22.46
CA ALA A 312 4.93 -6.65 22.45
C ALA A 312 6.30 -7.19 22.86
N ALA A 313 7.39 -6.61 22.34
CA ALA A 313 8.75 -6.99 22.71
C ALA A 313 9.07 -6.65 24.19
N ALA A 314 8.60 -5.51 24.69
CA ALA A 314 8.72 -5.15 26.11
C ALA A 314 7.99 -6.16 27.03
N ALA A 315 6.85 -6.70 26.55
CA ALA A 315 6.11 -7.75 27.25
C ALA A 315 6.59 -9.18 26.92
N SER A 316 7.75 -9.32 26.25
CA SER A 316 8.36 -10.60 25.89
C SER A 316 7.45 -11.50 25.03
N VAL A 317 6.68 -10.92 24.12
CA VAL A 317 5.96 -11.68 23.08
C VAL A 317 6.97 -12.14 22.03
N PRO A 318 7.11 -13.47 21.80
CA PRO A 318 8.16 -13.99 20.92
C PRO A 318 8.00 -13.64 19.46
N LEU A 319 6.75 -13.52 18.98
CA LEU A 319 6.44 -13.25 17.57
C LEU A 319 5.29 -12.26 17.44
N THR A 320 5.51 -11.23 16.65
CA THR A 320 4.49 -10.28 16.18
C THR A 320 4.42 -10.32 14.66
N LEU A 321 3.21 -10.35 14.12
CA LEU A 321 2.95 -10.31 12.68
C LEU A 321 2.19 -9.03 12.35
N ALA A 322 2.67 -8.26 11.37
CA ALA A 322 2.08 -6.98 10.99
C ALA A 322 2.06 -6.75 9.48
N GLY A 323 1.27 -5.75 9.04
CA GLY A 323 1.15 -5.30 7.66
C GLY A 323 1.22 -3.78 7.54
N HIS A 324 0.21 -3.18 6.89
CA HIS A 324 -0.06 -1.74 6.81
C HIS A 324 0.87 -0.93 5.92
N THR A 325 2.15 -1.22 5.89
CA THR A 325 3.17 -0.34 5.32
C THR A 325 3.38 -0.50 3.83
N HIS A 326 2.84 -1.57 3.24
CA HIS A 326 3.06 -1.96 1.85
C HIS A 326 4.55 -2.01 1.44
N GLY A 327 5.44 -2.34 2.39
CA GLY A 327 6.88 -2.33 2.16
C GLY A 327 7.44 -0.94 1.84
N GLY A 328 6.75 0.10 2.28
CA GLY A 328 7.04 1.49 1.97
C GLY A 328 6.52 1.97 0.62
N GLN A 329 5.79 1.15 -0.13
CA GLN A 329 5.11 1.42 -1.41
C GLN A 329 6.04 1.96 -2.52
N LEU A 330 6.74 3.08 -2.29
CA LEU A 330 7.65 3.74 -3.23
C LEU A 330 9.03 3.88 -2.58
N MET A 331 9.92 2.95 -2.90
CA MET A 331 11.28 2.88 -2.37
C MET A 331 12.30 3.18 -3.48
N LEU A 332 13.30 4.01 -3.18
CA LEU A 332 14.44 4.25 -4.05
C LEU A 332 15.47 3.11 -3.93
N ASN A 333 15.70 2.67 -2.70
CA ASN A 333 16.51 1.51 -2.33
C ASN A 333 16.04 0.99 -0.96
N ASP A 334 16.78 0.06 -0.36
CA ASP A 334 16.41 -0.56 0.92
C ASP A 334 16.47 0.39 2.13
N GLN A 335 17.05 1.60 1.97
CA GLN A 335 17.24 2.58 3.05
C GLN A 335 16.46 3.88 2.83
N TYR A 336 16.12 4.20 1.59
CA TYR A 336 15.49 5.48 1.23
C TYR A 336 14.18 5.25 0.50
N GLY A 337 13.16 5.96 0.91
CA GLY A 337 11.81 5.93 0.37
C GLY A 337 10.75 6.20 1.44
N PHE A 338 9.50 5.99 1.11
CA PHE A 338 8.41 6.23 2.07
C PHE A 338 8.43 5.28 3.26
N GLY A 339 8.94 4.04 3.09
CA GLY A 339 9.06 3.09 4.19
C GLY A 339 9.79 3.70 5.39
N PRO A 340 11.11 3.93 5.31
CA PRO A 340 11.89 4.48 6.43
C PRO A 340 11.55 5.93 6.77
N ALA A 341 10.94 6.69 5.83
CA ALA A 341 10.51 8.05 6.10
C ALA A 341 9.26 8.13 7.00
N LEU A 342 8.37 7.12 6.92
CA LEU A 342 7.09 7.12 7.62
C LEU A 342 7.00 6.10 8.75
N PHE A 343 7.77 5.01 8.70
CA PHE A 343 7.66 3.88 9.61
C PHE A 343 9.01 3.48 10.19
N ARG A 344 9.01 3.11 11.45
CA ARG A 344 10.15 2.50 12.13
C ARG A 344 10.41 1.08 11.63
N TYR A 345 9.33 0.36 11.30
CA TYR A 345 9.32 -0.99 10.75
C TYR A 345 8.45 -1.00 9.49
N TRP A 346 9.01 -1.30 8.30
CA TRP A 346 8.25 -1.16 7.05
C TRP A 346 8.23 -2.42 6.16
N SER A 347 9.17 -3.36 6.30
CA SER A 347 9.21 -4.58 5.49
C SER A 347 10.13 -5.64 6.09
N GLY A 348 9.69 -6.89 6.09
CA GLY A 348 10.54 -8.03 6.42
C GLY A 348 10.69 -8.29 7.91
N LEU A 349 11.84 -8.79 8.31
CA LEU A 349 12.11 -9.30 9.65
C LEU A 349 12.89 -8.29 10.50
N TYR A 350 12.39 -8.05 11.71
CA TYR A 350 13.05 -7.26 12.75
C TYR A 350 13.18 -8.08 14.03
N SER A 351 14.16 -7.73 14.87
CA SER A 351 14.38 -8.37 16.18
C SER A 351 14.63 -7.33 17.25
N LYS A 352 14.09 -7.56 18.45
CA LYS A 352 14.34 -6.75 19.65
C LYS A 352 14.47 -7.72 20.82
N GLY A 353 15.71 -7.96 21.27
CA GLY A 353 15.99 -9.06 22.19
C GLY A 353 15.61 -10.41 21.55
N ALA A 354 14.87 -11.22 22.30
CA ALA A 354 14.37 -12.52 21.84
C ALA A 354 13.11 -12.40 20.94
N SER A 355 12.44 -11.26 20.94
CA SER A 355 11.22 -11.03 20.19
C SER A 355 11.49 -10.72 18.73
N LYS A 356 10.61 -11.22 17.84
CA LYS A 356 10.67 -11.01 16.39
C LYS A 356 9.39 -10.36 15.89
N LEU A 357 9.56 -9.47 14.91
CA LEU A 357 8.48 -8.89 14.13
C LEU A 357 8.65 -9.26 12.66
N VAL A 358 7.57 -9.71 12.04
CA VAL A 358 7.51 -9.84 10.58
C VAL A 358 6.50 -8.83 10.04
N VAL A 359 6.97 -7.95 9.15
CA VAL A 359 6.12 -6.97 8.47
C VAL A 359 5.95 -7.39 7.03
N SER A 360 4.69 -7.66 6.64
CA SER A 360 4.32 -7.99 5.26
C SER A 360 4.24 -6.73 4.40
N ASN A 361 4.66 -6.84 3.13
CA ASN A 361 4.40 -5.80 2.14
C ASN A 361 2.95 -5.78 1.65
N GLY A 362 2.12 -6.70 2.13
CA GLY A 362 0.76 -6.86 1.64
C GLY A 362 0.67 -7.50 0.25
N VAL A 363 -0.38 -8.26 0.03
CA VAL A 363 -0.60 -8.98 -1.24
C VAL A 363 -1.46 -8.18 -2.22
N GLY A 364 -2.35 -7.33 -1.71
CA GLY A 364 -3.21 -6.45 -2.49
C GLY A 364 -2.67 -5.04 -2.66
N ASN A 365 -3.47 -4.18 -3.27
CA ASN A 365 -3.07 -2.84 -3.65
C ASN A 365 -4.19 -1.83 -3.38
N TRP A 366 -3.96 -0.89 -2.47
CA TRP A 366 -4.79 0.31 -2.31
C TRP A 366 -4.40 1.42 -3.29
N PHE A 367 -3.12 1.43 -3.71
CA PHE A 367 -2.54 2.33 -4.70
C PHE A 367 -1.91 1.49 -5.83
N PRO A 368 -2.06 1.87 -7.11
CA PRO A 368 -1.78 0.99 -8.24
C PRO A 368 -0.29 0.78 -8.55
N LEU A 369 0.61 1.54 -7.97
CA LEU A 369 2.04 1.48 -8.28
C LEU A 369 2.85 1.10 -7.05
N ARG A 370 3.74 0.13 -7.22
CA ARG A 370 4.77 -0.26 -6.25
C ARG A 370 6.16 -0.11 -6.87
N VAL A 371 7.08 0.49 -6.15
CA VAL A 371 8.48 0.61 -6.56
C VAL A 371 9.34 -0.06 -5.50
N ARG A 372 10.04 -1.14 -5.85
CA ARG A 372 10.90 -1.96 -4.96
C ARG A 372 10.19 -2.51 -3.70
N ALA A 373 8.89 -2.50 -3.68
CA ALA A 373 8.04 -3.02 -2.61
C ALA A 373 7.03 -4.04 -3.19
N PRO A 374 7.50 -5.19 -3.71
CA PRO A 374 6.64 -6.14 -4.40
C PRO A 374 5.55 -6.69 -3.48
N ALA A 375 4.35 -6.90 -4.04
CA ALA A 375 3.27 -7.58 -3.35
C ALA A 375 3.67 -9.00 -2.96
N GLU A 376 3.27 -9.45 -1.75
CA GLU A 376 3.73 -10.73 -1.25
C GLU A 376 2.73 -11.42 -0.30
N LEU A 377 2.75 -12.75 -0.35
CA LEU A 377 2.31 -13.64 0.73
C LEU A 377 3.54 -14.08 1.51
N LEU A 378 3.43 -14.16 2.83
CA LEU A 378 4.51 -14.67 3.66
C LEU A 378 4.22 -16.12 4.08
N HIS A 379 5.23 -16.97 3.97
CA HIS A 379 5.19 -18.32 4.50
C HIS A 379 6.31 -18.48 5.52
N LEU A 380 5.92 -18.65 6.78
CA LEU A 380 6.82 -18.66 7.93
C LEU A 380 6.96 -20.09 8.44
N THR A 381 8.18 -20.50 8.78
CA THR A 381 8.44 -21.77 9.49
C THR A 381 9.11 -21.43 10.81
N LEU A 382 8.48 -21.81 11.92
CA LEU A 382 9.03 -21.57 13.26
C LEU A 382 10.03 -22.68 13.60
N LEU A 383 11.25 -22.30 13.93
CA LEU A 383 12.25 -23.25 14.43
C LEU A 383 12.65 -22.90 15.86
N ARG A 384 12.87 -23.93 16.67
CA ARG A 384 13.47 -23.77 18.00
C ARG A 384 14.92 -23.29 17.81
N SER A 385 15.25 -22.11 18.33
CA SER A 385 16.65 -21.73 18.42
C SER A 385 17.34 -22.65 19.44
N GLY A 386 18.45 -23.29 19.05
CA GLY A 386 19.29 -23.99 20.02
C GLY A 386 19.69 -23.01 21.14
N ASN A 387 19.73 -23.49 22.37
CA ASN A 387 20.37 -22.76 23.45
C ASN A 387 21.84 -22.57 23.04
N GLY A 388 22.21 -21.34 22.59
CA GLY A 388 23.60 -20.96 22.45
C GLY A 388 24.19 -20.71 23.83
#